data_bf486618649eb374a2c86fab93ba66fb
#
_entry.id   bf486618649eb374a2c86fab93ba66fb
#
_cell.length_a   1.000
_cell.length_b   1.000
_cell.length_c   1.000
_cell.angle_alpha   90.00
_cell.angle_beta   90.00
_cell.angle_gamma   90.00
#
_symmetry.space_group_name_H-M   'P 1'
#
loop_
_entity.id
_entity.type
_entity.pdbx_description
1 polymer ?
#
loop_
_entity_poly.entity_id
_entity_poly.type
_entity_poly.pdbx_seq_one_letter_code
_entity_poly.pdbx_strand_id
1 'polypeptide(L)'
;MDTRYTLRAKDLEKSFKGRKIVRKVSVSVRSGEVVGLLGPNGAGKTTCFCMILGITFPDNGDVFINEKKITKDPLYKRSLSGISYLPQEASIFRKLTVSQNIEAILELRSNKLNSEETKKSNIKEKRDKLMEDLQITSIKDNLGRTLSGGERRRVEIARSLATNPSFLLLDEPFAGVDPIAVIEIQRIIRFLKDSSIGVLITDHNVRETLGICDKAVIINDGEVLANGSPNQIIDDETVRKTYLGEHFKL
;
A
#
# COMPACT_ATOMS: atom_id res chain seq x y z
N MET A 1 11.12 -15.00 17.04
CA MET A 1 9.74 -15.48 16.79
C MET A 1 9.23 -14.73 15.58
N ASP A 2 8.99 -15.44 14.50
CA ASP A 2 8.51 -14.88 13.24
C ASP A 2 7.00 -14.55 13.40
N THR A 3 6.71 -13.33 13.85
CA THR A 3 5.34 -12.89 14.10
C THR A 3 4.72 -12.52 12.74
N ARG A 4 4.19 -13.51 12.04
CA ARG A 4 3.50 -13.30 10.78
C ARG A 4 2.15 -12.65 11.04
N TYR A 5 2.03 -11.38 10.68
CA TYR A 5 0.76 -10.66 10.68
C TYR A 5 -0.03 -10.98 9.41
N THR A 6 -1.37 -10.91 9.51
CA THR A 6 -2.27 -11.07 8.36
C THR A 6 -3.32 -9.96 8.37
N LEU A 7 -3.42 -9.22 7.28
CA LEU A 7 -4.52 -8.29 6.99
C LEU A 7 -5.55 -9.03 6.15
N ARG A 8 -6.80 -9.12 6.60
CA ARG A 8 -7.89 -9.82 5.90
C ARG A 8 -9.10 -8.92 5.73
N ALA A 9 -9.57 -8.79 4.52
CA ALA A 9 -10.90 -8.31 4.19
C ALA A 9 -11.75 -9.53 3.82
N LYS A 10 -12.91 -9.70 4.44
CA LYS A 10 -13.79 -10.85 4.25
C LYS A 10 -15.17 -10.38 3.83
N ASP A 11 -15.64 -10.88 2.68
CA ASP A 11 -16.98 -10.70 2.14
C ASP A 11 -17.44 -9.23 2.13
N LEU A 12 -16.54 -8.31 1.75
CA LEU A 12 -16.84 -6.89 1.71
C LEU A 12 -17.92 -6.58 0.69
N GLU A 13 -18.95 -5.84 1.12
CA GLU A 13 -20.00 -5.32 0.23
C GLU A 13 -20.13 -3.81 0.41
N LYS A 14 -20.39 -3.10 -0.70
CA LYS A 14 -20.66 -1.67 -0.71
C LYS A 14 -21.59 -1.26 -1.83
N SER A 15 -22.57 -0.44 -1.47
CA SER A 15 -23.49 0.19 -2.42
C SER A 15 -23.43 1.72 -2.29
N PHE A 16 -23.55 2.42 -3.41
CA PHE A 16 -23.74 3.86 -3.44
C PHE A 16 -25.00 4.18 -4.24
N LYS A 17 -25.89 4.95 -3.66
CA LYS A 17 -27.18 5.36 -4.30
C LYS A 17 -27.95 4.17 -4.89
N GLY A 18 -28.02 3.06 -4.17
CA GLY A 18 -28.73 1.84 -4.59
C GLY A 18 -27.96 0.93 -5.57
N ARG A 19 -26.82 1.37 -6.12
CA ARG A 19 -26.00 0.55 -6.99
C ARG A 19 -24.92 -0.19 -6.19
N LYS A 20 -24.90 -1.52 -6.27
CA LYS A 20 -23.83 -2.35 -5.68
C LYS A 20 -22.54 -2.17 -6.47
N ILE A 21 -21.50 -1.68 -5.80
CA ILE A 21 -20.16 -1.45 -6.38
C ILE A 21 -19.19 -2.57 -5.98
N VAL A 22 -19.34 -3.11 -4.77
CA VAL A 22 -18.53 -4.25 -4.29
C VAL A 22 -19.48 -5.31 -3.76
N ARG A 23 -19.27 -6.56 -4.17
CA ARG A 23 -20.16 -7.70 -3.93
C ARG A 23 -19.35 -8.89 -3.39
N LYS A 24 -19.33 -9.05 -2.06
CA LYS A 24 -18.63 -10.14 -1.35
C LYS A 24 -17.16 -10.31 -1.71
N VAL A 25 -16.42 -9.20 -1.88
CA VAL A 25 -14.99 -9.25 -2.19
C VAL A 25 -14.19 -9.62 -0.95
N SER A 26 -13.33 -10.64 -1.07
CA SER A 26 -12.39 -11.06 -0.02
C SER A 26 -10.96 -10.96 -0.51
N VAL A 27 -10.09 -10.34 0.31
CA VAL A 27 -8.65 -10.15 0.03
C VAL A 27 -7.86 -10.39 1.30
N SER A 28 -6.72 -11.04 1.18
CA SER A 28 -5.81 -11.24 2.31
C SER A 28 -4.37 -10.95 1.92
N VAL A 29 -3.61 -10.34 2.83
CA VAL A 29 -2.19 -10.03 2.68
C VAL A 29 -1.47 -10.49 3.95
N ARG A 30 -0.35 -11.19 3.81
CA ARG A 30 0.52 -11.59 4.92
C ARG A 30 1.74 -10.68 5.01
N SER A 31 2.36 -10.61 6.18
CA SER A 31 3.68 -9.97 6.32
C SER A 31 4.68 -10.59 5.34
N GLY A 32 5.43 -9.76 4.62
CA GLY A 32 6.38 -10.20 3.60
C GLY A 32 5.73 -10.74 2.33
N GLU A 33 4.45 -10.43 2.07
CA GLU A 33 3.73 -10.80 0.85
C GLU A 33 3.33 -9.53 0.08
N VAL A 34 3.45 -9.56 -1.24
CA VAL A 34 2.96 -8.51 -2.15
C VAL A 34 1.71 -9.02 -2.86
N VAL A 35 0.59 -8.35 -2.66
CA VAL A 35 -0.70 -8.70 -3.27
C VAL A 35 -1.18 -7.57 -4.17
N GLY A 36 -1.50 -7.89 -5.42
CA GLY A 36 -2.13 -6.99 -6.38
C GLY A 36 -3.66 -7.07 -6.30
N LEU A 37 -4.34 -5.93 -6.21
CA LEU A 37 -5.77 -5.80 -6.35
C LEU A 37 -6.07 -5.12 -7.68
N LEU A 38 -6.34 -5.90 -8.72
CA LEU A 38 -6.37 -5.49 -10.11
C LEU A 38 -7.77 -5.63 -10.72
N GLY A 39 -7.97 -5.11 -11.93
CA GLY A 39 -9.23 -5.18 -12.66
C GLY A 39 -9.48 -3.91 -13.48
N PRO A 40 -10.51 -3.90 -14.34
CA PRO A 40 -10.83 -2.75 -15.17
C PRO A 40 -11.28 -1.53 -14.36
N ASN A 41 -11.35 -0.38 -15.02
CA ASN A 41 -11.88 0.85 -14.43
C ASN A 41 -13.35 0.64 -14.03
N GLY A 42 -13.72 1.14 -12.84
CA GLY A 42 -15.07 0.96 -12.31
C GLY A 42 -15.37 -0.41 -11.69
N ALA A 43 -14.43 -1.36 -11.70
CA ALA A 43 -14.63 -2.70 -11.12
C ALA A 43 -14.82 -2.74 -9.60
N GLY A 44 -14.58 -1.64 -8.88
CA GLY A 44 -14.72 -1.57 -7.43
C GLY A 44 -13.41 -1.64 -6.64
N LYS A 45 -12.23 -1.68 -7.30
CA LYS A 45 -10.90 -1.74 -6.66
C LYS A 45 -10.70 -0.66 -5.60
N THR A 46 -10.81 0.60 -5.99
CA THR A 46 -10.63 1.76 -5.10
C THR A 46 -11.60 1.73 -3.93
N THR A 47 -12.86 1.34 -4.17
CA THR A 47 -13.86 1.19 -3.10
C THR A 47 -13.46 0.11 -2.11
N CYS A 48 -13.02 -1.06 -2.60
CA CYS A 48 -12.53 -2.15 -1.76
C CYS A 48 -11.31 -1.71 -0.95
N PHE A 49 -10.36 -1.07 -1.59
CA PHE A 49 -9.15 -0.52 -0.98
C PHE A 49 -9.47 0.53 0.11
N CYS A 50 -10.38 1.46 -0.16
CA CYS A 50 -10.86 2.44 0.82
C CYS A 50 -11.57 1.79 2.02
N MET A 51 -12.29 0.68 1.82
CA MET A 51 -12.88 -0.09 2.90
C MET A 51 -11.81 -0.77 3.78
N ILE A 52 -10.74 -1.30 3.18
CA ILE A 52 -9.60 -1.88 3.91
C ILE A 52 -8.84 -0.80 4.68
N LEU A 53 -8.75 0.42 4.18
CA LEU A 53 -8.13 1.57 4.86
C LEU A 53 -9.00 2.18 5.98
N GLY A 54 -10.32 1.97 5.96
CA GLY A 54 -11.25 2.65 6.88
C GLY A 54 -11.55 4.10 6.51
N ILE A 55 -11.36 4.47 5.25
CA ILE A 55 -11.82 5.73 4.64
C ILE A 55 -13.33 5.63 4.35
N THR A 56 -13.75 4.46 3.87
CA THR A 56 -15.16 4.11 3.66
C THR A 56 -15.47 2.86 4.47
N PHE A 57 -16.66 2.80 5.09
CA PHE A 57 -17.09 1.61 5.80
C PHE A 57 -17.90 0.69 4.88
N PRO A 58 -17.69 -0.64 4.94
CA PRO A 58 -18.49 -1.60 4.20
C PRO A 58 -19.94 -1.61 4.74
N ASP A 59 -20.89 -1.94 3.88
CA ASP A 59 -22.29 -2.18 4.26
C ASP A 59 -22.42 -3.58 4.89
N ASN A 60 -21.64 -4.58 4.37
CA ASN A 60 -21.49 -5.93 4.92
C ASN A 60 -20.03 -6.38 4.81
N GLY A 61 -19.69 -7.44 5.55
CA GLY A 61 -18.35 -7.98 5.61
C GLY A 61 -17.45 -7.29 6.63
N ASP A 62 -16.25 -7.79 6.78
CA ASP A 62 -15.37 -7.40 7.87
C ASP A 62 -13.90 -7.26 7.43
N VAL A 63 -13.17 -6.41 8.17
CA VAL A 63 -11.72 -6.25 8.04
C VAL A 63 -11.05 -6.64 9.36
N PHE A 64 -9.96 -7.43 9.26
CA PHE A 64 -9.21 -7.95 10.40
C PHE A 64 -7.71 -7.71 10.24
N ILE A 65 -7.03 -7.48 11.36
CA ILE A 65 -5.58 -7.69 11.50
C ILE A 65 -5.43 -8.87 12.46
N ASN A 66 -4.88 -9.98 11.97
CA ASN A 66 -4.91 -11.28 12.64
C ASN A 66 -6.36 -11.64 13.03
N GLU A 67 -6.61 -11.83 14.32
CA GLU A 67 -7.95 -12.12 14.85
C GLU A 67 -8.71 -10.86 15.29
N LYS A 68 -8.05 -9.69 15.31
CA LYS A 68 -8.68 -8.44 15.74
C LYS A 68 -9.51 -7.84 14.61
N LYS A 69 -10.82 -7.72 14.83
CA LYS A 69 -11.74 -7.02 13.94
C LYS A 69 -11.51 -5.50 14.02
N ILE A 70 -11.28 -4.87 12.87
CA ILE A 70 -11.04 -3.44 12.73
C ILE A 70 -12.03 -2.76 11.78
N THR A 71 -13.13 -3.41 11.43
CA THR A 71 -14.10 -2.94 10.43
C THR A 71 -14.58 -1.52 10.70
N LYS A 72 -14.90 -1.22 11.97
CA LYS A 72 -15.41 0.10 12.41
C LYS A 72 -14.32 1.10 12.80
N ASP A 73 -13.04 0.70 12.71
CA ASP A 73 -11.93 1.59 13.03
C ASP A 73 -11.66 2.53 11.85
N PRO A 74 -11.65 3.85 12.07
CA PRO A 74 -11.28 4.83 11.04
C PRO A 74 -9.78 4.74 10.74
N LEU A 75 -9.35 5.36 9.63
CA LEU A 75 -7.98 5.33 9.11
C LEU A 75 -6.91 5.55 10.19
N TYR A 76 -7.06 6.55 11.07
CA TYR A 76 -6.05 6.86 12.09
C TYR A 76 -5.88 5.72 13.12
N LYS A 77 -6.96 5.01 13.49
CA LYS A 77 -6.88 3.84 14.38
C LYS A 77 -6.24 2.65 13.68
N ARG A 78 -6.54 2.45 12.40
CA ARG A 78 -5.89 1.41 11.59
C ARG A 78 -4.41 1.68 11.41
N SER A 79 -4.01 2.95 11.26
CA SER A 79 -2.60 3.36 11.24
C SER A 79 -1.88 3.00 12.55
N LEU A 80 -2.50 3.23 13.71
CA LEU A 80 -1.97 2.80 14.99
C LEU A 80 -1.90 1.26 15.14
N SER A 81 -2.74 0.54 14.42
CA SER A 81 -2.74 -0.94 14.38
C SER A 81 -1.76 -1.51 13.35
N GLY A 82 -0.95 -0.68 12.69
CA GLY A 82 0.11 -1.12 11.78
C GLY A 82 -0.23 -1.09 10.31
N ILE A 83 -1.30 -0.40 9.88
CA ILE A 83 -1.60 -0.16 8.46
C ILE A 83 -1.11 1.23 8.08
N SER A 84 -0.23 1.33 7.08
CA SER A 84 0.16 2.60 6.47
C SER A 84 -0.39 2.72 5.06
N TYR A 85 -0.56 3.94 4.58
CA TYR A 85 -1.17 4.24 3.28
C TYR A 85 -0.32 5.24 2.50
N LEU A 86 -0.07 4.92 1.26
CA LEU A 86 0.58 5.79 0.30
C LEU A 86 -0.40 6.13 -0.83
N PRO A 87 -0.98 7.34 -0.84
CA PRO A 87 -1.94 7.76 -1.84
C PRO A 87 -1.30 7.94 -3.22
N GLN A 88 -2.14 7.95 -4.26
CA GLN A 88 -1.74 8.30 -5.62
C GLN A 88 -1.23 9.74 -5.69
N GLU A 89 -1.95 10.68 -5.05
CA GLU A 89 -1.54 12.08 -4.99
C GLU A 89 -0.37 12.32 -4.04
N ALA A 90 0.47 13.29 -4.39
CA ALA A 90 1.63 13.65 -3.59
C ALA A 90 1.24 14.13 -2.18
N SER A 91 1.73 13.44 -1.16
CA SER A 91 1.43 13.69 0.25
C SER A 91 2.56 14.38 1.03
N ILE A 92 3.66 14.75 0.34
CA ILE A 92 4.84 15.33 0.98
C ILE A 92 4.59 16.71 1.59
N PHE A 93 5.19 17.02 2.73
CA PHE A 93 5.20 18.36 3.29
C PHE A 93 6.15 19.26 2.50
N ARG A 94 5.61 20.03 1.56
CA ARG A 94 6.34 20.76 0.53
C ARG A 94 7.32 21.83 1.08
N LYS A 95 7.04 22.39 2.26
CA LYS A 95 7.84 23.42 2.92
C LYS A 95 8.89 22.87 3.91
N LEU A 96 8.88 21.58 4.18
CA LEU A 96 9.84 20.90 5.04
C LEU A 96 10.93 20.26 4.18
N THR A 97 12.13 20.10 4.76
CA THR A 97 13.22 19.34 4.15
C THR A 97 12.86 17.83 4.16
N VAL A 98 13.63 17.03 3.43
CA VAL A 98 13.49 15.56 3.44
C VAL A 98 13.64 15.03 4.87
N SER A 99 14.69 15.45 5.58
CA SER A 99 14.92 15.12 6.98
C SER A 99 13.73 15.47 7.86
N GLN A 100 13.25 16.70 7.79
CA GLN A 100 12.11 17.19 8.57
C GLN A 100 10.79 16.45 8.23
N ASN A 101 10.59 16.04 6.98
CA ASN A 101 9.42 15.26 6.56
C ASN A 101 9.33 13.92 7.32
N ILE A 102 10.47 13.26 7.52
CA ILE A 102 10.54 11.98 8.23
C ILE A 102 10.46 12.18 9.74
N GLU A 103 11.21 13.16 10.27
CA GLU A 103 11.20 13.50 11.70
C GLU A 103 9.81 13.83 12.22
N ALA A 104 9.04 14.64 11.48
CA ALA A 104 7.68 15.02 11.89
C ALA A 104 6.78 13.79 12.13
N ILE A 105 6.93 12.73 11.34
CA ILE A 105 6.15 11.49 11.52
C ILE A 105 6.67 10.69 12.72
N LEU A 106 7.99 10.60 12.89
CA LEU A 106 8.61 9.91 14.02
C LEU A 106 8.21 10.56 15.36
N GLU A 107 8.22 11.89 15.44
CA GLU A 107 7.79 12.65 16.62
C GLU A 107 6.32 12.45 16.93
N LEU A 108 5.43 12.54 15.93
CA LEU A 108 3.99 12.30 16.10
C LEU A 108 3.70 10.90 16.64
N ARG A 109 4.44 9.90 16.19
CA ARG A 109 4.29 8.52 16.67
C ARG A 109 4.81 8.36 18.10
N SER A 110 5.98 8.90 18.39
CA SER A 110 6.60 8.86 19.71
C SER A 110 5.67 9.46 20.76
N ASN A 111 5.13 10.64 20.53
CA ASN A 111 4.21 11.33 21.45
C ASN A 111 2.91 10.55 21.71
N LYS A 112 2.43 9.74 20.74
CA LYS A 112 1.19 8.95 20.90
C LYS A 112 1.38 7.66 21.68
N LEU A 113 2.59 7.09 21.70
CA LEU A 113 2.85 5.78 22.30
C LEU A 113 3.40 5.85 23.72
N ASN A 114 3.67 7.06 24.27
CA ASN A 114 4.27 7.27 25.61
C ASN A 114 5.49 6.36 25.86
N SER A 115 6.26 6.02 24.82
CA SER A 115 7.36 5.08 24.90
C SER A 115 8.67 5.80 25.19
N GLU A 116 9.62 5.11 25.86
CA GLU A 116 11.00 5.59 26.05
C GLU A 116 11.74 5.89 24.74
N GLU A 117 11.15 5.52 23.60
CA GLU A 117 11.61 5.86 22.26
C GLU A 117 11.60 7.36 21.95
N THR A 118 11.13 8.19 22.89
CA THR A 118 11.05 9.67 22.79
C THR A 118 12.40 10.39 22.92
N LYS A 119 13.49 9.67 23.15
CA LYS A 119 14.81 10.34 23.18
C LYS A 119 15.13 10.85 21.78
N LYS A 120 15.41 12.15 21.65
CA LYS A 120 15.81 12.82 20.37
C LYS A 120 16.91 12.06 19.61
N SER A 121 17.82 11.39 20.31
CA SER A 121 18.86 10.52 19.73
C SER A 121 18.26 9.35 18.92
N ASN A 122 17.20 8.70 19.43
CA ASN A 122 16.56 7.56 18.80
C ASN A 122 15.76 7.97 17.54
N ILE A 123 15.13 9.16 17.56
CA ILE A 123 14.44 9.72 16.38
C ILE A 123 15.45 10.01 15.28
N LYS A 124 16.60 10.61 15.62
CA LYS A 124 17.67 10.92 14.66
C LYS A 124 18.23 9.64 14.02
N GLU A 125 18.52 8.64 14.81
CA GLU A 125 19.04 7.36 14.32
C GLU A 125 18.04 6.65 13.39
N LYS A 126 16.77 6.57 13.77
CA LYS A 126 15.70 6.00 12.93
C LYS A 126 15.51 6.77 11.63
N ARG A 127 15.54 8.11 11.68
CA ARG A 127 15.46 8.96 10.50
C ARG A 127 16.63 8.68 9.55
N ASP A 128 17.86 8.67 10.07
CA ASP A 128 19.07 8.51 9.27
C ASP A 128 19.07 7.12 8.61
N LYS A 129 18.66 6.07 9.35
CA LYS A 129 18.50 4.73 8.80
C LYS A 129 17.46 4.68 7.67
N LEU A 130 16.28 5.28 7.85
CA LEU A 130 15.26 5.32 6.80
C LEU A 130 15.75 6.07 5.54
N MET A 131 16.55 7.12 5.73
CA MET A 131 17.14 7.86 4.59
C MET A 131 18.20 7.02 3.86
N GLU A 132 18.99 6.23 4.57
CA GLU A 132 19.96 5.31 3.99
C GLU A 132 19.26 4.18 3.23
N ASP A 133 18.33 3.47 3.88
CA ASP A 133 17.56 2.37 3.30
C ASP A 133 16.88 2.74 1.98
N LEU A 134 16.39 3.99 1.87
CA LEU A 134 15.71 4.50 0.68
C LEU A 134 16.58 5.38 -0.22
N GLN A 135 17.90 5.44 0.05
CA GLN A 135 18.90 6.17 -0.78
C GLN A 135 18.54 7.66 -1.00
N ILE A 136 18.09 8.34 0.06
CA ILE A 136 17.73 9.78 0.05
C ILE A 136 18.60 10.64 0.98
N THR A 137 19.68 10.07 1.51
CA THR A 137 20.60 10.78 2.43
C THR A 137 21.25 11.99 1.75
N SER A 138 21.60 11.89 0.47
CA SER A 138 22.25 12.99 -0.29
C SER A 138 21.35 14.21 -0.48
N ILE A 139 20.03 14.04 -0.38
CA ILE A 139 19.04 15.11 -0.56
C ILE A 139 18.35 15.51 0.75
N LYS A 140 18.89 15.10 1.91
CA LYS A 140 18.28 15.30 3.23
C LYS A 140 17.85 16.73 3.56
N ASP A 141 18.61 17.72 3.04
CA ASP A 141 18.39 19.14 3.28
C ASP A 141 17.54 19.81 2.18
N ASN A 142 17.19 19.09 1.10
CA ASN A 142 16.34 19.59 0.03
C ASN A 142 14.89 19.75 0.51
N LEU A 143 14.24 20.83 0.08
CA LEU A 143 12.82 21.05 0.38
C LEU A 143 11.94 20.09 -0.43
N GLY A 144 10.84 19.62 0.18
CA GLY A 144 9.89 18.70 -0.48
C GLY A 144 9.37 19.21 -1.83
N ARG A 145 9.26 20.54 -2.01
CA ARG A 145 8.80 21.15 -3.27
C ARG A 145 9.82 21.08 -4.42
N THR A 146 11.11 20.84 -4.13
CA THR A 146 12.19 20.83 -5.14
C THR A 146 12.54 19.42 -5.62
N LEU A 147 11.92 18.39 -5.06
CA LEU A 147 12.21 17.01 -5.36
C LEU A 147 11.63 16.58 -6.73
N SER A 148 12.39 15.79 -7.46
CA SER A 148 11.90 15.04 -8.62
C SER A 148 10.79 14.06 -8.23
N GLY A 149 10.06 13.51 -9.20
CA GLY A 149 8.99 12.54 -8.95
C GLY A 149 9.46 11.31 -8.18
N GLY A 150 10.59 10.70 -8.58
CA GLY A 150 11.17 9.53 -7.93
C GLY A 150 11.70 9.83 -6.52
N GLU A 151 12.43 10.95 -6.34
CA GLU A 151 12.90 11.37 -5.01
C GLU A 151 11.74 11.61 -4.05
N ARG A 152 10.71 12.33 -4.51
CA ARG A 152 9.50 12.57 -3.74
C ARG A 152 8.83 11.27 -3.31
N ARG A 153 8.69 10.30 -4.21
CA ARG A 153 8.08 9.01 -3.91
C ARG A 153 8.86 8.24 -2.85
N ARG A 154 10.20 8.25 -2.93
CA ARG A 154 11.06 7.64 -1.90
C ARG A 154 10.89 8.30 -0.53
N VAL A 155 10.78 9.62 -0.47
CA VAL A 155 10.54 10.35 0.79
C VAL A 155 9.14 10.04 1.35
N GLU A 156 8.11 9.94 0.53
CA GLU A 156 6.76 9.56 0.95
C GLU A 156 6.71 8.15 1.54
N ILE A 157 7.45 7.22 0.93
CA ILE A 157 7.59 5.85 1.46
C ILE A 157 8.36 5.87 2.78
N ALA A 158 9.46 6.63 2.89
CA ALA A 158 10.19 6.81 4.15
C ALA A 158 9.27 7.30 5.28
N ARG A 159 8.41 8.27 5.00
CA ARG A 159 7.40 8.76 5.94
C ARG A 159 6.40 7.66 6.35
N SER A 160 5.97 6.86 5.38
CA SER A 160 5.08 5.74 5.65
C SER A 160 5.75 4.69 6.55
N LEU A 161 7.03 4.39 6.31
CA LEU A 161 7.84 3.48 7.11
C LEU A 161 8.15 4.03 8.51
N ALA A 162 8.25 5.34 8.68
CA ALA A 162 8.43 5.99 9.99
C ALA A 162 7.30 5.64 10.98
N THR A 163 6.13 5.21 10.49
CA THR A 163 5.05 4.68 11.33
C THR A 163 5.30 3.24 11.79
N ASN A 164 6.38 2.58 11.36
CA ASN A 164 6.69 1.15 11.60
C ASN A 164 5.50 0.24 11.29
N PRO A 165 5.01 0.21 10.04
CA PRO A 165 3.81 -0.52 9.68
C PRO A 165 4.10 -2.02 9.53
N SER A 166 3.07 -2.86 9.81
CA SER A 166 3.07 -4.27 9.40
C SER A 166 2.55 -4.43 7.96
N PHE A 167 1.77 -3.46 7.49
CA PHE A 167 1.19 -3.44 6.14
C PHE A 167 1.28 -2.05 5.53
N LEU A 168 1.70 -2.00 4.26
CA LEU A 168 1.70 -0.78 3.45
C LEU A 168 0.74 -0.96 2.26
N LEU A 169 -0.23 -0.06 2.15
CA LEU A 169 -1.21 -0.02 1.07
C LEU A 169 -0.81 1.06 0.07
N LEU A 170 -0.56 0.67 -1.18
CA LEU A 170 -0.11 1.53 -2.27
C LEU A 170 -1.22 1.73 -3.28
N ASP A 171 -1.65 2.96 -3.47
CA ASP A 171 -2.68 3.32 -4.45
C ASP A 171 -2.03 3.83 -5.72
N GLU A 172 -2.17 3.07 -6.80
CA GLU A 172 -1.62 3.35 -8.13
C GLU A 172 -0.16 3.83 -8.13
N PRO A 173 0.79 3.04 -7.55
CA PRO A 173 2.18 3.49 -7.40
C PRO A 173 2.91 3.69 -8.74
N PHE A 174 2.45 3.07 -9.83
CA PHE A 174 3.06 3.17 -11.17
C PHE A 174 2.36 4.18 -12.08
N ALA A 175 1.29 4.85 -11.60
CA ALA A 175 0.53 5.79 -12.42
C ALA A 175 1.35 7.04 -12.76
N GLY A 176 1.50 7.33 -14.05
CA GLY A 176 2.13 8.55 -14.53
C GLY A 176 3.62 8.68 -14.22
N VAL A 177 4.32 7.57 -13.96
CA VAL A 177 5.77 7.55 -13.74
C VAL A 177 6.51 7.04 -14.97
N ASP A 178 7.75 7.50 -15.17
CA ASP A 178 8.61 7.03 -16.24
C ASP A 178 9.17 5.61 -15.96
N PRO A 179 9.68 4.88 -16.99
CA PRO A 179 10.16 3.51 -16.83
C PRO A 179 11.29 3.35 -15.80
N ILE A 180 12.15 4.37 -15.63
CA ILE A 180 13.25 4.31 -14.65
C ILE A 180 12.66 4.38 -13.24
N ALA A 181 11.71 5.27 -13.01
CA ALA A 181 11.03 5.40 -11.74
C ALA A 181 10.19 4.15 -11.39
N VAL A 182 9.61 3.45 -12.38
CA VAL A 182 8.94 2.15 -12.17
C VAL A 182 9.91 1.13 -11.59
N ILE A 183 11.11 0.99 -12.16
CA ILE A 183 12.15 0.06 -11.65
C ILE A 183 12.54 0.40 -10.20
N GLU A 184 12.69 1.68 -9.89
CA GLU A 184 12.99 2.14 -8.53
C GLU A 184 11.87 1.78 -7.55
N ILE A 185 10.61 2.02 -7.91
CA ILE A 185 9.45 1.68 -7.08
C ILE A 185 9.36 0.15 -6.87
N GLN A 186 9.57 -0.64 -7.92
CA GLN A 186 9.62 -2.10 -7.82
C GLN A 186 10.73 -2.57 -6.86
N ARG A 187 11.91 -1.94 -6.89
CA ARG A 187 13.01 -2.23 -5.94
C ARG A 187 12.58 -1.95 -4.50
N ILE A 188 11.92 -0.82 -4.28
CA ILE A 188 11.42 -0.45 -2.94
C ILE A 188 10.37 -1.45 -2.47
N ILE A 189 9.44 -1.88 -3.33
CA ILE A 189 8.43 -2.87 -2.96
C ILE A 189 9.08 -4.22 -2.58
N ARG A 190 10.12 -4.65 -3.28
CA ARG A 190 10.90 -5.84 -2.89
C ARG A 190 11.57 -5.64 -1.53
N PHE A 191 12.21 -4.49 -1.30
CA PHE A 191 12.78 -4.15 0.01
C PHE A 191 11.74 -4.20 1.14
N LEU A 192 10.51 -3.70 0.93
CA LEU A 192 9.42 -3.78 1.90
C LEU A 192 9.04 -5.23 2.21
N LYS A 193 8.92 -6.06 1.18
CA LYS A 193 8.66 -7.50 1.31
C LYS A 193 9.76 -8.19 2.12
N ASP A 194 11.03 -7.94 1.79
CA ASP A 194 12.19 -8.53 2.48
C ASP A 194 12.28 -8.06 3.94
N SER A 195 11.76 -6.85 4.22
CA SER A 195 11.60 -6.30 5.57
C SER A 195 10.37 -6.85 6.32
N SER A 196 9.74 -7.92 5.82
CA SER A 196 8.53 -8.54 6.39
C SER A 196 7.31 -7.61 6.47
N ILE A 197 7.23 -6.59 5.62
CA ILE A 197 6.05 -5.74 5.47
C ILE A 197 5.13 -6.34 4.40
N GLY A 198 3.86 -6.56 4.73
CA GLY A 198 2.86 -6.96 3.74
C GLY A 198 2.44 -5.76 2.89
N VAL A 199 2.38 -5.95 1.57
CA VAL A 199 2.06 -4.87 0.63
C VAL A 199 0.79 -5.21 -0.14
N LEU A 200 -0.18 -4.29 -0.15
CA LEU A 200 -1.34 -4.34 -1.03
C LEU A 200 -1.25 -3.21 -2.06
N ILE A 201 -1.33 -3.56 -3.34
CA ILE A 201 -1.19 -2.62 -4.45
C ILE A 201 -2.47 -2.60 -5.27
N THR A 202 -3.02 -1.40 -5.53
CA THR A 202 -3.95 -1.19 -6.64
C THR A 202 -3.22 -0.49 -7.77
N ASP A 203 -3.37 -0.95 -8.99
CA ASP A 203 -2.85 -0.23 -10.16
C ASP A 203 -3.63 -0.60 -11.42
N HIS A 204 -3.55 0.24 -12.43
CA HIS A 204 -4.02 -0.04 -13.78
C HIS A 204 -2.88 -0.56 -14.68
N ASN A 205 -1.63 -0.42 -14.24
CA ASN A 205 -0.44 -0.93 -14.94
C ASN A 205 -0.20 -2.41 -14.57
N VAL A 206 -0.96 -3.27 -15.21
CA VAL A 206 -1.08 -4.70 -14.86
C VAL A 206 0.25 -5.43 -14.95
N ARG A 207 1.02 -5.17 -16.02
CA ARG A 207 2.31 -5.83 -16.27
C ARG A 207 3.29 -5.55 -15.13
N GLU A 208 3.46 -4.29 -14.78
CA GLU A 208 4.38 -3.87 -13.74
C GLU A 208 3.98 -4.41 -12.37
N THR A 209 2.67 -4.45 -12.11
CA THR A 209 2.14 -4.95 -10.83
C THR A 209 2.27 -6.47 -10.74
N LEU A 210 1.87 -7.23 -11.76
CA LEU A 210 2.00 -8.69 -11.75
C LEU A 210 3.47 -9.13 -11.67
N GLY A 211 4.40 -8.35 -12.27
CA GLY A 211 5.83 -8.64 -12.24
C GLY A 211 6.48 -8.59 -10.84
N ILE A 212 5.81 -8.04 -9.84
CA ILE A 212 6.31 -7.93 -8.46
C ILE A 212 5.43 -8.58 -7.41
N CYS A 213 4.20 -8.99 -7.77
CA CYS A 213 3.27 -9.61 -6.84
C CYS A 213 3.58 -11.08 -6.61
N ASP A 214 3.36 -11.56 -5.38
CA ASP A 214 3.30 -12.99 -5.08
C ASP A 214 1.92 -13.56 -5.44
N LYS A 215 0.90 -12.70 -5.35
CA LYS A 215 -0.49 -13.04 -5.57
C LYS A 215 -1.25 -11.85 -6.14
N ALA A 216 -2.25 -12.11 -6.97
CA ALA A 216 -3.17 -11.08 -7.42
C ALA A 216 -4.63 -11.51 -7.27
N VAL A 217 -5.48 -10.54 -6.99
CA VAL A 217 -6.94 -10.66 -6.96
C VAL A 217 -7.48 -9.76 -8.07
N ILE A 218 -8.15 -10.35 -9.03
CA ILE A 218 -8.77 -9.62 -10.14
C ILE A 218 -10.24 -9.38 -9.78
N ILE A 219 -10.62 -8.10 -9.73
CA ILE A 219 -12.01 -7.69 -9.53
C ILE A 219 -12.61 -7.28 -10.87
N ASN A 220 -13.81 -7.78 -11.15
CA ASN A 220 -14.64 -7.33 -12.26
C ASN A 220 -16.09 -7.18 -11.80
N ASP A 221 -16.75 -6.09 -12.19
CA ASP A 221 -18.14 -5.78 -11.81
C ASP A 221 -18.48 -5.96 -10.32
N GLY A 222 -17.50 -5.62 -9.46
CA GLY A 222 -17.64 -5.69 -8.01
C GLY A 222 -17.43 -7.07 -7.40
N GLU A 223 -17.07 -8.09 -8.18
CA GLU A 223 -16.85 -9.47 -7.72
C GLU A 223 -15.42 -9.92 -7.99
N VAL A 224 -14.92 -10.91 -7.25
CA VAL A 224 -13.63 -11.53 -7.53
C VAL A 224 -13.78 -12.45 -8.74
N LEU A 225 -13.14 -12.07 -9.86
CA LEU A 225 -13.08 -12.85 -11.08
C LEU A 225 -12.06 -14.00 -10.97
N ALA A 226 -10.88 -13.69 -10.44
CA ALA A 226 -9.80 -14.65 -10.26
C ALA A 226 -8.91 -14.26 -9.07
N ASN A 227 -8.23 -15.24 -8.48
CA ASN A 227 -7.34 -15.05 -7.35
C ASN A 227 -6.26 -16.14 -7.35
N GLY A 228 -4.99 -15.77 -7.50
CA GLY A 228 -3.89 -16.73 -7.59
C GLY A 228 -2.53 -16.07 -7.78
N SER A 229 -1.53 -16.88 -8.08
CA SER A 229 -0.20 -16.38 -8.48
C SER A 229 -0.29 -15.64 -9.83
N PRO A 230 0.70 -14.78 -10.17
CA PRO A 230 0.72 -14.11 -11.47
C PRO A 230 0.55 -15.05 -12.66
N ASN A 231 1.22 -16.21 -12.65
CA ASN A 231 1.09 -17.19 -13.73
C ASN A 231 -0.34 -17.74 -13.84
N GLN A 232 -0.98 -18.09 -12.71
CA GLN A 232 -2.38 -18.55 -12.71
C GLN A 232 -3.33 -17.48 -13.26
N ILE A 233 -3.11 -16.20 -12.92
CA ILE A 233 -3.91 -15.08 -13.43
C ILE A 233 -3.74 -14.90 -14.94
N ILE A 234 -2.51 -15.03 -15.46
CA ILE A 234 -2.20 -14.86 -16.90
C ILE A 234 -2.75 -16.03 -17.72
N ASP A 235 -2.75 -17.23 -17.16
CA ASP A 235 -3.22 -18.44 -17.85
C ASP A 235 -4.76 -18.60 -17.78
N ASP A 236 -5.44 -17.81 -16.93
CA ASP A 236 -6.90 -17.85 -16.81
C ASP A 236 -7.57 -17.26 -18.07
N GLU A 237 -8.30 -18.10 -18.80
CA GLU A 237 -8.98 -17.70 -20.04
C GLU A 237 -10.00 -16.58 -19.83
N THR A 238 -10.72 -16.60 -18.69
CA THR A 238 -11.73 -15.59 -18.37
C THR A 238 -11.09 -14.23 -18.11
N VAL A 239 -9.98 -14.22 -17.34
CA VAL A 239 -9.19 -13.01 -17.09
C VAL A 239 -8.62 -12.45 -18.40
N ARG A 240 -8.08 -13.31 -19.27
CA ARG A 240 -7.56 -12.89 -20.58
C ARG A 240 -8.65 -12.25 -21.44
N LYS A 241 -9.81 -12.88 -21.57
CA LYS A 241 -10.92 -12.36 -22.38
C LYS A 241 -11.51 -11.07 -21.85
N THR A 242 -11.58 -10.93 -20.51
CA THR A 242 -12.29 -9.81 -19.87
C THR A 242 -11.40 -8.62 -19.53
N TYR A 243 -10.10 -8.86 -19.28
CA TYR A 243 -9.24 -7.84 -18.69
C TYR A 243 -7.86 -7.69 -19.34
N LEU A 244 -7.11 -8.78 -19.54
CA LEU A 244 -5.71 -8.72 -19.98
C LEU A 244 -5.57 -8.54 -21.51
N GLY A 245 -6.50 -9.12 -22.29
CA GLY A 245 -6.37 -9.31 -23.72
C GLY A 245 -5.64 -10.62 -24.07
N GLU A 246 -5.98 -11.18 -25.24
CA GLU A 246 -5.50 -12.52 -25.65
C GLU A 246 -3.98 -12.62 -25.82
N HIS A 247 -3.31 -11.52 -26.15
CA HIS A 247 -1.86 -11.46 -26.43
C HIS A 247 -1.03 -10.94 -25.25
N PHE A 248 -1.61 -10.83 -24.06
CA PHE A 248 -0.88 -10.35 -22.89
C PHE A 248 0.25 -11.33 -22.51
N LYS A 249 1.45 -10.76 -22.25
CA LYS A 249 2.66 -11.45 -21.74
C LYS A 249 3.31 -10.55 -20.69
N LEU A 250 3.89 -11.16 -19.64
CA LEU A 250 4.75 -10.48 -18.66
C LEU A 250 6.10 -10.10 -19.27
#